data_2e7a1ef4391362626ec08f1d08bd133f
#
_entry.id   2e7a1ef4391362626ec08f1d08bd133f
#
_cell.length_a   1.000
_cell.length_b   1.000
_cell.length_c   1.000
_cell.angle_alpha   90.00
_cell.angle_beta   90.00
_cell.angle_gamma   90.00
#
_symmetry.space_group_name_H-M   'P 1'
#
loop_
_entity.id
_entity.type
_entity.pdbx_description
1 polymer ?
#
loop_
_entity_poly.entity_id
_entity_poly.type
_entity_poly.pdbx_seq_one_letter_code
_entity_poly.pdbx_strand_id
1 'polypeptide(L)'
;MNRRNFIRVLSQSLLAAGLLPRRAAAAQFSEKRHIQFVFAQIKYRGGDWNPHPLSVTPLMEELMLRTSIEPATARHEATLTDRDLFNYPFLYIAGKYEFDPFTQEEIETLRRFLSFGGFLLIDDALGQQGYGFDKAMRREMQKVFPGNEFKRLPASHAALKSYYLLRRIGGVRIANPNLEAITLGNATPVIYCQNDLGGAWERDRLGNWISACTPGGEPQRRDAFHLGINLILYAMTENYKEDLIHVPFIRRRLTR
;
A
#
# COMPACT_ATOMS: atom_id res chain seq x y z
N MET A 1 57.14 39.34 -26.27
CA MET A 1 56.83 38.19 -25.40
C MET A 1 57.25 36.92 -26.11
N ASN A 2 58.25 36.21 -25.58
CA ASN A 2 58.94 35.12 -26.29
C ASN A 2 58.11 33.85 -26.22
N ARG A 3 58.02 33.09 -27.32
CA ARG A 3 57.29 31.80 -27.46
C ARG A 3 57.54 30.80 -26.32
N ARG A 4 58.72 30.84 -25.70
CA ARG A 4 59.09 29.97 -24.56
C ARG A 4 58.36 30.31 -23.25
N ASN A 5 57.96 31.57 -23.05
CA ASN A 5 57.24 32.00 -21.85
C ASN A 5 55.74 31.69 -21.94
N PHE A 6 55.19 31.65 -23.17
CA PHE A 6 53.79 31.30 -23.40
C PHE A 6 53.51 29.79 -23.10
N ILE A 7 54.46 28.92 -23.46
CA ILE A 7 54.33 27.48 -23.21
C ILE A 7 54.50 27.15 -21.71
N ARG A 8 55.32 27.90 -20.96
CA ARG A 8 55.48 27.73 -19.51
C ARG A 8 54.22 28.15 -18.72
N VAL A 9 53.51 29.20 -19.15
CA VAL A 9 52.27 29.65 -18.49
C VAL A 9 51.11 28.68 -18.78
N LEU A 10 51.06 28.08 -20.00
CA LEU A 10 50.05 27.09 -20.36
C LEU A 10 50.25 25.74 -19.65
N SER A 11 51.49 25.34 -19.37
CA SER A 11 51.77 24.09 -18.65
C SER A 11 51.50 24.17 -17.14
N GLN A 12 51.57 25.36 -16.56
CA GLN A 12 51.24 25.57 -15.13
C GLN A 12 49.73 25.68 -14.85
N SER A 13 48.95 26.16 -15.82
CA SER A 13 47.50 26.25 -15.72
C SER A 13 46.78 24.92 -15.96
N LEU A 14 47.40 23.95 -16.66
CA LEU A 14 46.84 22.60 -16.87
C LEU A 14 47.08 21.63 -15.70
N LEU A 15 48.07 21.93 -14.82
CA LEU A 15 48.36 21.10 -13.64
C LEU A 15 47.50 21.50 -12.42
N ALA A 16 46.89 22.69 -12.40
CA ALA A 16 46.01 23.13 -11.32
C ALA A 16 44.55 22.67 -11.48
N ALA A 17 44.13 22.24 -12.69
CA ALA A 17 42.78 21.74 -12.96
C ALA A 17 42.59 20.23 -12.70
N GLY A 18 43.68 19.51 -12.38
CA GLY A 18 43.67 18.04 -12.20
C GLY A 18 43.53 17.53 -10.77
N LEU A 19 43.47 18.40 -9.77
CA LEU A 19 43.48 18.02 -8.35
C LEU A 19 42.22 18.49 -7.57
N LEU A 20 41.09 18.63 -8.22
CA LEU A 20 39.83 18.65 -7.49
C LEU A 20 39.47 17.19 -7.14
N PRO A 21 39.30 16.88 -5.83
CA PRO A 21 39.03 15.50 -5.44
C PRO A 21 37.67 15.07 -6.00
N ARG A 22 37.72 14.14 -6.95
CA ARG A 22 36.55 13.42 -7.50
C ARG A 22 35.73 12.67 -6.42
N ARG A 23 36.09 12.83 -5.14
CA ARG A 23 35.40 12.25 -4.00
C ARG A 23 34.20 13.04 -3.49
N ALA A 24 34.04 14.31 -3.86
CA ALA A 24 32.91 15.14 -3.38
C ALA A 24 31.62 14.94 -4.21
N ALA A 25 31.72 14.48 -5.47
CA ALA A 25 30.55 14.24 -6.31
C ALA A 25 29.89 12.85 -6.10
N ALA A 26 30.60 11.90 -5.51
CA ALA A 26 30.08 10.57 -5.22
C ALA A 26 29.35 10.47 -3.87
N ALA A 27 29.52 11.45 -2.99
CA ALA A 27 28.93 11.44 -1.66
C ALA A 27 27.50 12.05 -1.61
N GLN A 28 27.04 12.71 -2.68
CA GLN A 28 25.72 13.32 -2.75
C GLN A 28 24.62 12.45 -3.39
N PHE A 29 24.95 11.24 -3.85
CA PHE A 29 23.96 10.32 -4.45
C PHE A 29 23.56 9.15 -3.54
N SER A 30 23.88 9.17 -2.25
CA SER A 30 23.60 8.06 -1.33
C SER A 30 22.81 8.43 -0.10
N GLU A 31 21.92 9.41 -0.16
CA GLU A 31 20.71 9.35 0.66
C GLU A 31 19.61 8.69 -0.18
N LYS A 32 19.71 7.37 -0.34
CA LYS A 32 18.51 6.56 -0.50
C LYS A 32 17.69 6.85 0.75
N ARG A 33 16.71 7.74 0.67
CA ARG A 33 15.60 7.74 1.62
C ARG A 33 15.02 6.34 1.53
N HIS A 34 15.38 5.47 2.47
CA HIS A 34 14.67 4.22 2.69
C HIS A 34 13.27 4.63 3.10
N ILE A 35 12.37 4.71 2.12
CA ILE A 35 10.94 4.91 2.39
C ILE A 35 10.48 3.60 3.00
N GLN A 36 10.46 3.57 4.33
CA GLN A 36 9.97 2.42 5.06
C GLN A 36 8.48 2.26 4.76
N PHE A 37 8.05 1.06 4.36
CA PHE A 37 6.62 0.78 4.23
C PHE A 37 5.96 0.78 5.60
N VAL A 38 4.87 1.53 5.75
CA VAL A 38 4.06 1.59 6.97
C VAL A 38 2.68 1.02 6.68
N PHE A 39 2.30 -0.04 7.41
CA PHE A 39 0.96 -0.59 7.36
C PHE A 39 0.02 0.30 8.17
N ALA A 40 -0.78 1.14 7.51
CA ALA A 40 -1.71 2.06 8.17
C ALA A 40 -3.10 1.42 8.27
N GLN A 41 -3.56 1.19 9.50
CA GLN A 41 -4.89 0.65 9.79
C GLN A 41 -5.84 1.75 10.23
N ILE A 42 -7.00 1.84 9.59
CA ILE A 42 -8.01 2.86 9.87
C ILE A 42 -8.85 2.48 11.08
N LYS A 43 -8.91 3.41 12.03
CA LYS A 43 -9.82 3.39 13.18
C LYS A 43 -11.08 4.15 12.80
N TYR A 44 -12.21 3.48 12.86
CA TYR A 44 -13.53 4.08 12.67
C TYR A 44 -14.37 3.97 13.95
N ARG A 45 -15.45 4.72 14.01
CA ARG A 45 -16.35 4.75 15.19
C ARG A 45 -17.42 3.66 15.08
N GLY A 46 -17.79 3.13 16.24
CA GLY A 46 -18.68 1.98 16.30
C GLY A 46 -18.00 0.71 15.78
N GLY A 47 -18.65 -0.43 15.84
CA GLY A 47 -18.10 -1.71 15.37
C GLY A 47 -16.80 -2.15 16.03
N ASP A 48 -16.02 -2.96 15.31
CA ASP A 48 -14.77 -3.53 15.75
C ASP A 48 -13.64 -3.30 14.72
N TRP A 49 -13.13 -2.09 14.64
CA TRP A 49 -12.08 -1.69 13.69
C TRP A 49 -10.80 -2.53 13.78
N ASN A 50 -10.63 -3.33 14.82
CA ASN A 50 -9.43 -4.14 15.09
C ASN A 50 -9.77 -5.58 15.47
N PRO A 51 -10.40 -6.35 14.57
CA PRO A 51 -10.81 -7.73 14.87
C PRO A 51 -9.64 -8.69 15.07
N HIS A 52 -8.45 -8.34 14.55
CA HIS A 52 -7.22 -9.16 14.57
C HIS A 52 -6.00 -8.32 14.97
N PRO A 53 -5.82 -8.02 16.27
CA PRO A 53 -4.80 -7.08 16.74
C PRO A 53 -3.36 -7.53 16.49
N LEU A 54 -3.10 -8.81 16.33
CA LEU A 54 -1.77 -9.39 16.14
C LEU A 54 -1.47 -9.78 14.69
N SER A 55 -2.36 -9.46 13.73
CA SER A 55 -2.27 -9.93 12.35
C SER A 55 -1.16 -9.27 11.52
N VAL A 56 -0.85 -7.99 11.81
CA VAL A 56 0.04 -7.20 10.95
C VAL A 56 1.50 -7.60 11.10
N THR A 57 1.96 -7.88 12.33
CA THR A 57 3.36 -8.27 12.56
C THR A 57 3.79 -9.49 11.74
N PRO A 58 3.07 -10.63 11.73
CA PRO A 58 3.44 -11.77 10.90
C PRO A 58 3.43 -11.46 9.39
N LEU A 59 2.50 -10.62 8.92
CA LEU A 59 2.49 -10.20 7.53
C LEU A 59 3.73 -9.35 7.18
N MET A 60 4.15 -8.44 8.07
CA MET A 60 5.35 -7.62 7.86
C MET A 60 6.63 -8.47 7.91
N GLU A 61 6.69 -9.47 8.78
CA GLU A 61 7.80 -10.44 8.81
C GLU A 61 7.91 -11.21 7.48
N GLU A 62 6.80 -11.73 6.95
CA GLU A 62 6.79 -12.41 5.64
C GLU A 62 7.13 -11.45 4.49
N LEU A 63 6.66 -10.20 4.52
CA LEU A 63 7.02 -9.18 3.53
C LEU A 63 8.53 -8.93 3.52
N MET A 64 9.14 -8.75 4.68
CA MET A 64 10.58 -8.54 4.82
C MET A 64 11.40 -9.76 4.38
N LEU A 65 10.93 -10.99 4.71
CA LEU A 65 11.62 -12.22 4.34
C LEU A 65 11.56 -12.52 2.83
N ARG A 66 10.51 -12.09 2.15
CA ARG A 66 10.25 -12.44 0.74
C ARG A 66 10.60 -11.35 -0.26
N THR A 67 10.71 -10.11 0.20
CA THR A 67 10.93 -8.96 -0.68
C THR A 67 12.10 -8.10 -0.20
N SER A 68 12.47 -7.09 -0.96
CA SER A 68 13.46 -6.07 -0.55
C SER A 68 12.83 -4.87 0.17
N ILE A 69 11.54 -4.97 0.55
CA ILE A 69 10.86 -3.91 1.28
C ILE A 69 11.23 -4.01 2.77
N GLU A 70 11.58 -2.88 3.37
CA GLU A 70 11.81 -2.74 4.81
C GLU A 70 10.54 -2.15 5.44
N PRO A 71 9.63 -2.99 6.00
CA PRO A 71 8.43 -2.50 6.64
C PRO A 71 8.71 -1.99 8.05
N ALA A 72 7.88 -1.06 8.53
CA ALA A 72 7.77 -0.79 9.96
C ALA A 72 7.25 -2.05 10.68
N THR A 73 7.84 -2.37 11.82
CA THR A 73 7.48 -3.57 12.58
C THR A 73 6.12 -3.49 13.24
N ALA A 74 5.67 -2.27 13.55
CA ALA A 74 4.35 -2.00 14.11
C ALA A 74 3.46 -1.32 13.07
N ARG A 75 2.16 -1.68 13.08
CA ARG A 75 1.18 -0.93 12.31
C ARG A 75 1.03 0.49 12.84
N HIS A 76 0.70 1.41 11.96
CA HIS A 76 0.23 2.73 12.32
C HIS A 76 -1.30 2.74 12.41
N GLU A 77 -1.86 3.27 13.49
CA GLU A 77 -3.30 3.40 13.67
C GLU A 77 -3.69 4.84 13.33
N ALA A 78 -4.46 5.01 12.28
CA ALA A 78 -4.89 6.32 11.79
C ALA A 78 -6.42 6.45 11.77
N THR A 79 -6.91 7.67 11.85
CA THR A 79 -8.29 8.03 11.52
C THR A 79 -8.34 8.67 10.14
N LEU A 80 -9.51 8.69 9.51
CA LEU A 80 -9.68 9.32 8.19
C LEU A 80 -9.47 10.85 8.22
N THR A 81 -9.45 11.47 9.41
CA THR A 81 -9.25 12.92 9.60
C THR A 81 -7.82 13.26 10.04
N ASP A 82 -6.92 12.29 10.15
CA ASP A 82 -5.54 12.56 10.55
C ASP A 82 -4.81 13.35 9.47
N ARG A 83 -4.03 14.35 9.88
CA ARG A 83 -3.34 15.27 8.96
C ARG A 83 -2.25 14.60 8.14
N ASP A 84 -1.69 13.53 8.65
CA ASP A 84 -0.60 12.75 8.04
C ASP A 84 -1.08 11.55 7.22
N LEU A 85 -2.42 11.35 7.11
CA LEU A 85 -3.02 10.22 6.37
C LEU A 85 -2.44 10.05 4.96
N PHE A 86 -2.18 11.17 4.27
CA PHE A 86 -1.64 11.18 2.91
C PHE A 86 -0.16 10.78 2.80
N ASN A 87 0.52 10.59 3.93
CA ASN A 87 1.88 10.05 3.95
C ASN A 87 1.90 8.51 3.79
N TYR A 88 0.76 7.85 3.93
CA TYR A 88 0.63 6.40 3.88
C TYR A 88 -0.07 5.98 2.58
N PRO A 89 0.65 5.45 1.57
CA PRO A 89 0.03 5.08 0.29
C PRO A 89 -0.94 3.90 0.38
N PHE A 90 -0.83 3.10 1.45
CA PHE A 90 -1.63 1.91 1.70
C PHE A 90 -2.42 2.07 3.01
N LEU A 91 -3.73 1.99 2.91
CA LEU A 91 -4.64 1.94 4.06
C LEU A 91 -5.31 0.58 4.14
N TYR A 92 -5.51 0.12 5.35
CA TYR A 92 -6.25 -1.11 5.67
C TYR A 92 -7.41 -0.79 6.61
N ILE A 93 -8.58 -1.31 6.28
CA ILE A 93 -9.78 -1.21 7.11
C ILE A 93 -10.41 -2.59 7.25
N ALA A 94 -10.67 -3.02 8.47
CA ALA A 94 -11.22 -4.34 8.75
C ALA A 94 -12.30 -4.29 9.82
N GLY A 95 -13.18 -5.28 9.85
CA GLY A 95 -14.22 -5.42 10.87
C GLY A 95 -15.14 -6.61 10.66
N LYS A 96 -15.98 -6.88 11.66
CA LYS A 96 -17.02 -7.92 11.64
C LYS A 96 -18.43 -7.34 11.69
N TYR A 97 -18.58 -6.26 12.44
CA TYR A 97 -19.89 -5.71 12.79
C TYR A 97 -20.17 -4.42 12.02
N GLU A 98 -21.45 -4.06 11.97
CA GLU A 98 -21.87 -2.76 11.45
C GLU A 98 -21.24 -1.63 12.29
N PHE A 99 -20.85 -0.55 11.66
CA PHE A 99 -20.20 0.59 12.30
C PHE A 99 -20.93 1.91 11.97
N ASP A 100 -20.58 2.97 12.73
CA ASP A 100 -21.19 4.28 12.59
C ASP A 100 -20.90 4.86 11.20
N PRO A 101 -21.86 5.59 10.61
CA PRO A 101 -21.64 6.30 9.36
C PRO A 101 -20.43 7.23 9.43
N PHE A 102 -19.67 7.29 8.34
CA PHE A 102 -18.61 8.28 8.19
C PHE A 102 -19.20 9.69 8.17
N THR A 103 -18.49 10.63 8.80
CA THR A 103 -18.82 12.06 8.69
C THR A 103 -18.57 12.54 7.25
N GLN A 104 -19.10 13.71 6.92
CA GLN A 104 -18.85 14.31 5.61
C GLN A 104 -17.35 14.57 5.38
N GLU A 105 -16.62 15.00 6.41
CA GLU A 105 -15.17 15.20 6.35
C GLU A 105 -14.41 13.90 6.07
N GLU A 106 -14.77 12.80 6.75
CA GLU A 106 -14.18 11.47 6.51
C GLU A 106 -14.43 10.97 5.09
N ILE A 107 -15.64 11.17 4.56
CA ILE A 107 -16.01 10.81 3.18
C ILE A 107 -15.18 11.62 2.17
N GLU A 108 -15.08 12.93 2.34
CA GLU A 108 -14.32 13.80 1.44
C GLU A 108 -12.83 13.52 1.48
N THR A 109 -12.28 13.27 2.68
CA THR A 109 -10.88 12.92 2.85
C THR A 109 -10.55 11.58 2.19
N LEU A 110 -11.38 10.55 2.41
CA LEU A 110 -11.18 9.23 1.80
C LEU A 110 -11.32 9.30 0.27
N ARG A 111 -12.34 10.03 -0.23
CA ARG A 111 -12.51 10.26 -1.67
C ARG A 111 -11.28 10.90 -2.28
N ARG A 112 -10.77 11.97 -1.65
CA ARG A 112 -9.58 12.68 -2.10
C ARG A 112 -8.34 11.79 -2.06
N PHE A 113 -8.12 11.07 -0.97
CA PHE A 113 -7.01 10.13 -0.81
C PHE A 113 -6.98 9.10 -1.95
N LEU A 114 -8.11 8.42 -2.20
CA LEU A 114 -8.22 7.38 -3.23
C LEU A 114 -8.15 7.93 -4.66
N SER A 115 -8.63 9.17 -4.88
CA SER A 115 -8.56 9.82 -6.20
C SER A 115 -7.16 10.32 -6.55
N PHE A 116 -6.29 10.52 -5.56
CA PHE A 116 -4.90 10.97 -5.75
C PHE A 116 -3.86 9.87 -5.62
N GLY A 117 -4.25 8.61 -5.84
CA GLY A 117 -3.32 7.48 -5.92
C GLY A 117 -3.14 6.72 -4.60
N GLY A 118 -3.91 7.03 -3.56
CA GLY A 118 -3.98 6.20 -2.35
C GLY A 118 -4.68 4.87 -2.62
N PHE A 119 -4.34 3.85 -1.86
CA PHE A 119 -4.91 2.51 -1.95
C PHE A 119 -5.58 2.10 -0.64
N LEU A 120 -6.76 1.48 -0.74
CA LEU A 120 -7.50 0.93 0.39
C LEU A 120 -7.75 -0.57 0.23
N LEU A 121 -7.21 -1.36 1.15
CA LEU A 121 -7.61 -2.75 1.36
C LEU A 121 -8.74 -2.81 2.38
N ILE A 122 -9.86 -3.35 1.98
CA ILE A 122 -11.01 -3.65 2.86
C ILE A 122 -11.02 -5.14 3.15
N ASP A 123 -11.08 -5.52 4.43
CA ASP A 123 -11.08 -6.92 4.88
C ASP A 123 -12.28 -7.20 5.79
N ASP A 124 -13.26 -7.94 5.27
CA ASP A 124 -14.41 -8.38 6.05
C ASP A 124 -14.08 -9.65 6.83
N ALA A 125 -13.92 -9.49 8.12
CA ALA A 125 -13.59 -10.59 9.03
C ALA A 125 -14.82 -11.46 9.39
N LEU A 126 -16.04 -11.08 8.99
CA LEU A 126 -17.24 -11.91 9.12
C LEU A 126 -17.55 -12.67 7.83
N GLY A 127 -17.34 -12.07 6.67
CA GLY A 127 -17.58 -12.68 5.36
C GLY A 127 -19.05 -12.97 5.07
N GLN A 128 -19.96 -12.15 5.58
CA GLN A 128 -21.40 -12.32 5.40
C GLN A 128 -21.95 -11.16 4.57
N GLN A 129 -22.23 -11.44 3.30
CA GLN A 129 -22.72 -10.44 2.34
C GLN A 129 -24.04 -9.79 2.81
N GLY A 130 -24.11 -8.48 2.74
CA GLY A 130 -25.29 -7.67 3.10
C GLY A 130 -25.53 -7.55 4.61
N TYR A 131 -24.60 -8.03 5.45
CA TYR A 131 -24.72 -8.00 6.90
C TYR A 131 -23.47 -7.43 7.57
N GLY A 132 -23.62 -6.87 8.76
CA GLY A 132 -22.53 -6.41 9.61
C GLY A 132 -21.60 -5.42 8.88
N PHE A 133 -20.31 -5.72 8.88
CA PHE A 133 -19.29 -4.88 8.25
C PHE A 133 -19.52 -4.69 6.74
N ASP A 134 -19.90 -5.75 6.00
CA ASP A 134 -20.16 -5.65 4.56
C ASP A 134 -21.26 -4.63 4.25
N LYS A 135 -22.37 -4.67 4.98
CA LYS A 135 -23.48 -3.71 4.81
C LYS A 135 -23.01 -2.28 5.06
N ALA A 136 -22.30 -2.03 6.18
CA ALA A 136 -21.81 -0.72 6.53
C ALA A 136 -20.78 -0.21 5.50
N MET A 137 -19.82 -1.05 5.11
CA MET A 137 -18.76 -0.65 4.17
C MET A 137 -19.32 -0.32 2.78
N ARG A 138 -20.26 -1.11 2.26
CA ARG A 138 -20.92 -0.80 0.98
C ARG A 138 -21.70 0.52 1.04
N ARG A 139 -22.41 0.78 2.17
CA ARG A 139 -23.07 2.06 2.42
C ARG A 139 -22.10 3.25 2.36
N GLU A 140 -20.95 3.13 3.03
CA GLU A 140 -19.97 4.21 3.07
C GLU A 140 -19.26 4.40 1.72
N MET A 141 -18.86 3.32 1.06
CA MET A 141 -18.21 3.42 -0.25
C MET A 141 -19.13 3.99 -1.34
N GLN A 142 -20.46 3.77 -1.23
CA GLN A 142 -21.43 4.42 -2.11
C GLN A 142 -21.48 5.94 -1.91
N LYS A 143 -21.23 6.43 -0.69
CA LYS A 143 -21.11 7.88 -0.41
C LYS A 143 -19.76 8.44 -0.89
N VAL A 144 -18.68 7.66 -0.74
CA VAL A 144 -17.34 8.05 -1.22
C VAL A 144 -17.33 8.17 -2.74
N PHE A 145 -17.87 7.18 -3.45
CA PHE A 145 -17.93 7.13 -4.91
C PHE A 145 -19.34 6.84 -5.40
N PRO A 146 -20.24 7.85 -5.44
CA PRO A 146 -21.57 7.67 -5.99
C PRO A 146 -21.52 7.15 -7.44
N GLY A 147 -22.26 6.08 -7.71
CA GLY A 147 -22.30 5.46 -9.04
C GLY A 147 -21.19 4.46 -9.35
N ASN A 148 -20.22 4.26 -8.43
CA ASN A 148 -19.22 3.20 -8.54
C ASN A 148 -19.52 2.10 -7.52
N GLU A 149 -19.97 0.97 -8.00
CA GLU A 149 -20.25 -0.21 -7.17
C GLU A 149 -19.03 -1.14 -7.13
N PHE A 150 -18.97 -1.96 -6.08
CA PHE A 150 -18.02 -3.06 -6.05
C PHE A 150 -18.30 -4.04 -7.18
N LYS A 151 -17.28 -4.31 -8.00
CA LYS A 151 -17.32 -5.28 -9.07
C LYS A 151 -16.26 -6.35 -8.84
N ARG A 152 -16.53 -7.55 -9.33
CA ARG A 152 -15.55 -8.63 -9.30
C ARG A 152 -14.25 -8.21 -9.96
N LEU A 153 -13.14 -8.38 -9.25
CA LEU A 153 -11.79 -8.14 -9.78
C LEU A 153 -11.45 -9.22 -10.84
N PRO A 154 -11.06 -8.83 -12.06
CA PRO A 154 -10.67 -9.81 -13.09
C PRO A 154 -9.47 -10.65 -12.67
N ALA A 155 -9.45 -11.95 -13.00
CA ALA A 155 -8.31 -12.82 -12.71
C ALA A 155 -7.00 -12.38 -13.40
N SER A 156 -7.09 -11.57 -14.46
CA SER A 156 -5.96 -10.95 -15.14
C SER A 156 -5.38 -9.73 -14.45
N HIS A 157 -6.04 -9.21 -13.40
CA HIS A 157 -5.67 -7.95 -12.75
C HIS A 157 -4.26 -7.98 -12.15
N ALA A 158 -3.56 -6.85 -12.21
CA ALA A 158 -2.18 -6.71 -11.74
C ALA A 158 -2.01 -7.06 -10.27
N ALA A 159 -2.95 -6.70 -9.40
CA ALA A 159 -2.92 -7.02 -7.97
C ALA A 159 -2.80 -8.53 -7.67
N LEU A 160 -3.28 -9.40 -8.57
CA LEU A 160 -3.15 -10.85 -8.43
C LEU A 160 -1.82 -11.41 -8.96
N LYS A 161 -0.93 -10.53 -9.48
CA LYS A 161 0.32 -10.90 -10.17
C LYS A 161 1.49 -9.99 -9.80
N SER A 162 1.33 -9.11 -8.81
CA SER A 162 2.34 -8.09 -8.47
C SER A 162 3.68 -8.71 -8.04
N TYR A 163 3.63 -9.85 -7.34
CA TYR A 163 4.79 -10.63 -6.92
C TYR A 163 4.53 -12.14 -7.09
N TYR A 164 3.44 -12.65 -6.53
CA TYR A 164 3.00 -14.04 -6.69
C TYR A 164 1.93 -14.12 -7.77
N LEU A 165 1.94 -15.19 -8.56
CA LEU A 165 0.86 -15.51 -9.50
C LEU A 165 -0.27 -16.24 -8.75
N LEU A 166 -1.23 -15.47 -8.26
CA LEU A 166 -2.34 -16.02 -7.49
C LEU A 166 -3.43 -16.57 -8.40
N ARG A 167 -3.86 -17.79 -8.10
CA ARG A 167 -5.00 -18.46 -8.76
C ARG A 167 -6.20 -18.63 -7.83
N ARG A 168 -5.98 -18.45 -6.54
CA ARG A 168 -6.98 -18.57 -5.47
C ARG A 168 -6.80 -17.44 -4.48
N ILE A 169 -7.88 -17.06 -3.82
CA ILE A 169 -7.90 -16.07 -2.75
C ILE A 169 -7.92 -16.81 -1.43
N GLY A 170 -6.94 -16.55 -0.57
CA GLY A 170 -6.86 -17.10 0.77
C GLY A 170 -7.70 -16.33 1.79
N GLY A 171 -7.62 -16.75 3.04
CA GLY A 171 -8.31 -16.17 4.21
C GLY A 171 -8.62 -17.24 5.24
N VAL A 172 -9.24 -16.89 6.37
CA VAL A 172 -9.70 -17.88 7.36
C VAL A 172 -10.78 -18.78 6.77
N ARG A 173 -11.68 -18.17 5.99
CA ARG A 173 -12.75 -18.87 5.26
C ARG A 173 -12.80 -18.39 3.82
N ILE A 174 -13.43 -19.16 2.94
CA ILE A 174 -13.68 -18.74 1.57
C ILE A 174 -15.16 -18.36 1.44
N ALA A 175 -15.50 -17.17 1.96
CA ALA A 175 -16.84 -16.61 1.82
C ALA A 175 -17.10 -16.12 0.39
N ASN A 176 -16.08 -15.52 -0.24
CA ASN A 176 -16.09 -15.14 -1.64
C ASN A 176 -14.79 -15.63 -2.32
N PRO A 177 -14.87 -16.49 -3.34
CA PRO A 177 -13.67 -16.97 -4.05
C PRO A 177 -13.02 -15.89 -4.92
N ASN A 178 -13.63 -14.70 -5.04
CA ASN A 178 -13.12 -13.58 -5.82
C ASN A 178 -12.94 -12.36 -4.91
N LEU A 179 -12.00 -11.49 -5.28
CA LEU A 179 -11.96 -10.13 -4.75
C LEU A 179 -13.00 -9.27 -5.46
N GLU A 180 -13.51 -8.28 -4.75
CA GLU A 180 -14.27 -7.18 -5.33
C GLU A 180 -13.43 -5.90 -5.33
N ALA A 181 -13.75 -4.95 -6.19
CA ALA A 181 -12.98 -3.72 -6.32
C ALA A 181 -13.84 -2.55 -6.81
N ILE A 182 -13.40 -1.33 -6.50
CA ILE A 182 -13.86 -0.11 -7.16
C ILE A 182 -12.73 0.39 -8.05
N THR A 183 -13.03 0.60 -9.33
CA THR A 183 -12.08 1.08 -10.34
C THR A 183 -12.46 2.50 -10.76
N LEU A 184 -11.48 3.40 -10.81
CA LEU A 184 -11.60 4.78 -11.24
C LEU A 184 -10.72 4.99 -12.49
N GLY A 185 -11.33 5.04 -13.67
CA GLY A 185 -10.56 5.04 -14.93
C GLY A 185 -9.73 3.76 -15.07
N ASN A 186 -8.40 3.90 -15.09
CA ASN A 186 -7.46 2.79 -15.20
C ASN A 186 -6.92 2.31 -13.84
N ALA A 187 -7.19 3.04 -12.76
CA ALA A 187 -6.71 2.71 -11.42
C ALA A 187 -7.75 1.89 -10.64
N THR A 188 -7.29 1.03 -9.75
CA THR A 188 -8.13 0.25 -8.84
C THR A 188 -7.75 0.58 -7.39
N PRO A 189 -8.14 1.75 -6.88
CA PRO A 189 -7.72 2.23 -5.58
C PRO A 189 -8.36 1.49 -4.40
N VAL A 190 -9.40 0.69 -4.63
CA VAL A 190 -10.08 -0.05 -3.58
C VAL A 190 -10.19 -1.51 -3.96
N ILE A 191 -9.67 -2.38 -3.10
CA ILE A 191 -9.85 -3.83 -3.20
C ILE A 191 -10.48 -4.35 -1.91
N TYR A 192 -11.50 -5.20 -2.06
CA TYR A 192 -12.29 -5.77 -0.99
C TYR A 192 -12.18 -7.28 -0.96
N CYS A 193 -11.75 -7.83 0.18
CA CYS A 193 -11.70 -9.25 0.49
C CYS A 193 -12.73 -9.58 1.57
N GLN A 194 -13.52 -10.64 1.36
CA GLN A 194 -14.56 -11.11 2.29
C GLN A 194 -14.16 -12.41 2.99
N ASN A 195 -12.86 -12.74 3.02
CA ASN A 195 -12.38 -14.03 3.47
C ASN A 195 -11.63 -14.01 4.80
N ASP A 196 -11.61 -12.84 5.49
CA ASP A 196 -10.90 -12.69 6.77
C ASP A 196 -9.39 -12.90 6.61
N LEU A 197 -8.74 -11.99 5.90
CA LEU A 197 -7.29 -12.02 5.69
C LEU A 197 -6.53 -11.81 7.01
N GLY A 198 -6.97 -10.83 7.81
CA GLY A 198 -6.36 -10.53 9.10
C GLY A 198 -6.33 -11.74 10.03
N GLY A 199 -7.42 -12.49 10.11
CA GLY A 199 -7.47 -13.73 10.90
C GLY A 199 -6.56 -14.84 10.37
N ALA A 200 -6.33 -14.89 9.04
CA ALA A 200 -5.40 -15.84 8.45
C ALA A 200 -3.94 -15.49 8.73
N TRP A 201 -3.60 -14.22 8.91
CA TRP A 201 -2.24 -13.75 9.24
C TRP A 201 -1.94 -13.82 10.74
N GLU A 202 -2.96 -13.89 11.60
CA GLU A 202 -2.84 -13.68 13.03
C GLU A 202 -2.19 -14.84 13.76
N ARG A 203 -1.13 -14.54 14.55
CA ARG A 203 -0.46 -15.45 15.47
C ARG A 203 -0.53 -14.93 16.89
N ASP A 204 -0.58 -15.84 17.87
CA ASP A 204 -0.38 -15.51 19.26
C ASP A 204 1.10 -15.19 19.57
N ARG A 205 1.37 -14.78 20.80
CA ARG A 205 2.75 -14.44 21.24
C ARG A 205 3.69 -15.65 21.29
N LEU A 206 3.17 -16.87 21.23
CA LEU A 206 3.92 -18.12 21.17
C LEU A 206 4.17 -18.58 19.73
N GLY A 207 3.63 -17.86 18.74
CA GLY A 207 3.77 -18.17 17.32
C GLY A 207 2.71 -19.12 16.77
N ASN A 208 1.70 -19.50 17.56
CA ASN A 208 0.62 -20.37 17.10
C ASN A 208 -0.43 -19.58 16.33
N TRP A 209 -1.02 -20.20 15.32
CA TRP A 209 -2.14 -19.61 14.60
C TRP A 209 -3.38 -19.52 15.49
N ILE A 210 -4.00 -18.34 15.57
CA ILE A 210 -5.21 -18.12 16.35
C ILE A 210 -6.43 -18.74 15.66
N SER A 211 -6.50 -18.65 14.33
CA SER A 211 -7.61 -19.18 13.54
C SER A 211 -7.16 -20.30 12.61
N ALA A 212 -7.95 -21.36 12.50
CA ALA A 212 -7.76 -22.38 11.47
C ALA A 212 -8.32 -21.88 10.13
N CYS A 213 -7.56 -22.03 9.04
CA CYS A 213 -8.05 -21.74 7.70
C CYS A 213 -8.86 -22.90 7.15
N THR A 214 -10.11 -22.68 6.75
CA THR A 214 -11.02 -23.72 6.26
C THR A 214 -11.63 -23.36 4.91
N PRO A 215 -11.80 -24.34 4.00
CA PRO A 215 -11.51 -25.76 4.13
C PRO A 215 -10.05 -26.16 3.80
N GLY A 216 -9.21 -25.23 3.27
CA GLY A 216 -7.93 -25.54 2.62
C GLY A 216 -6.70 -25.56 3.53
N GLY A 217 -6.84 -25.33 4.86
CA GLY A 217 -5.72 -25.43 5.82
C GLY A 217 -4.56 -24.46 5.52
N GLU A 218 -3.32 -24.92 5.73
CA GLU A 218 -2.10 -24.13 5.53
C GLU A 218 -1.87 -23.65 4.07
N PRO A 219 -2.21 -24.40 3.03
CA PRO A 219 -2.21 -23.86 1.67
C PRO A 219 -3.09 -22.62 1.49
N GLN A 220 -4.27 -22.58 2.09
CA GLN A 220 -5.19 -21.44 2.05
C GLN A 220 -4.64 -20.26 2.84
N ARG A 221 -3.99 -20.49 3.98
CA ARG A 221 -3.28 -19.47 4.77
C ARG A 221 -2.14 -18.85 3.96
N ARG A 222 -1.32 -19.68 3.32
CA ARG A 222 -0.23 -19.23 2.45
C ARG A 222 -0.76 -18.36 1.32
N ASP A 223 -1.88 -18.72 0.70
CA ASP A 223 -2.54 -17.91 -0.34
C ASP A 223 -2.97 -16.54 0.24
N ALA A 224 -3.39 -16.45 1.51
CA ALA A 224 -3.72 -15.19 2.19
C ALA A 224 -2.47 -14.30 2.41
N PHE A 225 -1.34 -14.87 2.83
CA PHE A 225 -0.07 -14.12 2.95
C PHE A 225 0.42 -13.62 1.59
N HIS A 226 0.39 -14.48 0.58
CA HIS A 226 0.77 -14.11 -0.79
C HIS A 226 -0.10 -12.98 -1.33
N LEU A 227 -1.41 -13.00 -1.02
CA LEU A 227 -2.32 -11.92 -1.40
C LEU A 227 -1.95 -10.62 -0.67
N GLY A 228 -1.71 -10.65 0.64
CA GLY A 228 -1.29 -9.47 1.40
C GLY A 228 -0.04 -8.82 0.82
N ILE A 229 1.00 -9.62 0.53
CA ILE A 229 2.23 -9.14 -0.13
C ILE A 229 1.94 -8.54 -1.50
N ASN A 230 1.13 -9.21 -2.31
CA ASN A 230 0.76 -8.71 -3.64
C ASN A 230 0.04 -7.36 -3.58
N LEU A 231 -0.90 -7.18 -2.64
CA LEU A 231 -1.67 -5.95 -2.50
C LEU A 231 -0.80 -4.78 -2.01
N ILE A 232 0.15 -5.04 -1.12
CA ILE A 232 1.14 -4.05 -0.67
C ILE A 232 2.01 -3.60 -1.86
N LEU A 233 2.58 -4.55 -2.62
CA LEU A 233 3.40 -4.24 -3.78
C LEU A 233 2.60 -3.55 -4.89
N TYR A 234 1.35 -3.94 -5.10
CA TYR A 234 0.45 -3.30 -6.03
C TYR A 234 0.26 -1.82 -5.67
N ALA A 235 -0.09 -1.53 -4.41
CA ALA A 235 -0.27 -0.17 -3.92
C ALA A 235 0.99 0.69 -4.08
N MET A 236 2.16 0.14 -3.74
CA MET A 236 3.43 0.87 -3.87
C MET A 236 3.84 1.14 -5.33
N THR A 237 3.52 0.24 -6.26
CA THR A 237 3.88 0.38 -7.67
C THR A 237 2.90 1.23 -8.47
N GLU A 238 1.63 1.29 -8.08
CA GLU A 238 0.61 2.11 -8.72
C GLU A 238 0.93 3.60 -8.51
N ASN A 239 1.28 4.00 -7.29
CA ASN A 239 1.72 5.36 -6.98
C ASN A 239 2.98 5.77 -7.75
N TYR A 240 3.95 4.87 -7.92
CA TYR A 240 5.18 5.15 -8.67
C TYR A 240 4.93 5.41 -10.17
N LYS A 241 3.96 4.72 -10.77
CA LYS A 241 3.61 4.93 -12.19
C LYS A 241 2.91 6.27 -12.43
N GLU A 242 2.07 6.72 -11.50
CA GLU A 242 1.42 8.03 -11.60
C GLU A 242 2.40 9.19 -11.41
N ASP A 243 3.33 9.09 -10.47
CA ASP A 243 4.39 10.09 -10.28
C ASP A 243 5.26 10.27 -11.53
N LEU A 244 5.55 9.20 -12.26
CA LEU A 244 6.29 9.29 -13.54
C LEU A 244 5.48 9.99 -14.64
N ILE A 245 4.16 9.94 -14.60
CA ILE A 245 3.27 10.59 -15.58
C ILE A 245 3.04 12.07 -15.21
N HIS A 246 2.92 12.40 -13.93
CA HIS A 246 2.57 13.73 -13.46
C HIS A 246 3.76 14.69 -13.28
N VAL A 247 4.95 14.19 -12.97
CA VAL A 247 6.17 15.01 -12.83
C VAL A 247 6.46 15.90 -14.06
N PRO A 248 6.32 15.45 -15.32
CA PRO A 248 6.47 16.32 -16.48
C PRO A 248 5.40 17.41 -16.58
N PHE A 249 4.17 17.15 -16.16
CA PHE A 249 3.08 18.13 -16.17
C PHE A 249 3.23 19.19 -15.07
N ILE A 250 3.64 18.79 -13.88
CA ILE A 250 3.91 19.71 -12.75
C ILE A 250 5.07 20.62 -13.10
N ARG A 251 6.17 20.10 -13.67
CA ARG A 251 7.30 20.91 -14.12
C ARG A 251 6.93 21.95 -15.18
N ARG A 252 6.04 21.61 -16.11
CA ARG A 252 5.56 22.56 -17.14
C ARG A 252 4.70 23.70 -16.59
N ARG A 253 4.03 23.51 -15.45
CA ARG A 253 3.24 24.56 -14.78
C ARG A 253 4.07 25.47 -13.88
N LEU A 254 5.20 25.00 -13.37
CA LEU A 254 6.11 25.78 -12.52
C LEU A 254 7.11 26.61 -13.33
N THR A 255 7.21 26.40 -14.65
CA THR A 255 8.10 27.15 -15.58
C THR A 255 7.32 28.13 -16.45
N ARG A 256 6.06 28.40 -16.16
CA ARG A 256 5.25 29.50 -16.71
C ARG A 256 4.85 30.45 -15.58
#